data_24a6860ea70091d6677ca1a21e8f080a
#
_entry.id   24a6860ea70091d6677ca1a21e8f080a
#
_cell.length_a   1.000
_cell.length_b   1.000
_cell.length_c   1.000
_cell.angle_alpha   90.00
_cell.angle_beta   90.00
_cell.angle_gamma   90.00
#
_symmetry.space_group_name_H-M   'P 1'
#
loop_
_entity.id
_entity.type
_entity.pdbx_description
1 polymer ?
#
loop_
_entity_poly.entity_id
_entity_poly.type
_entity_poly.pdbx_seq_one_letter_code
_entity_poly.pdbx_strand_id
1 'polypeptide(L)'
;MGNVMTYSGLTTKVRAMQAKLLNGRDFENIANLRNVPEAIEYLKEKPAYVRYMEQIDVSLYHRGNIEKILYQSLFDDYTRIFRFAGMEQKKFLKLYWKRYEIDLINYCLRIVFNHY
;
A
#
# COMPACT_ATOMS: atom_id res chain seq x y z
N MET A 1 -27.07 9.03 15.28
CA MET A 1 -25.95 9.96 15.41
C MET A 1 -24.57 9.30 15.36
N GLY A 2 -24.39 8.12 15.94
CA GLY A 2 -23.12 7.41 15.89
C GLY A 2 -22.60 7.15 14.47
N ASN A 3 -23.48 6.81 13.53
CA ASN A 3 -23.09 6.50 12.16
C ASN A 3 -22.54 7.71 11.40
N VAL A 4 -23.13 8.90 11.59
CA VAL A 4 -22.68 10.10 10.89
C VAL A 4 -21.28 10.50 11.35
N MET A 5 -21.02 10.44 12.65
CA MET A 5 -19.68 10.75 13.21
C MET A 5 -18.65 9.72 12.76
N THR A 6 -19.01 8.45 12.71
CA THR A 6 -18.13 7.38 12.25
C THR A 6 -17.77 7.55 10.77
N TYR A 7 -18.75 7.85 9.93
CA TYR A 7 -18.51 8.13 8.49
C TYR A 7 -17.65 9.36 8.29
N SER A 8 -17.92 10.43 9.06
CA SER A 8 -17.13 11.66 8.98
C SER A 8 -15.67 11.43 9.35
N GLY A 9 -15.43 10.69 10.45
CA GLY A 9 -14.08 10.31 10.88
C GLY A 9 -13.35 9.46 9.85
N LEU A 10 -14.04 8.44 9.31
CA LEU A 10 -13.49 7.56 8.28
C LEU A 10 -13.17 8.35 6.99
N THR A 11 -14.09 9.18 6.54
CA THR A 11 -13.91 10.00 5.33
C THR A 11 -12.72 10.95 5.48
N THR A 12 -12.59 11.61 6.62
CA THR A 12 -11.46 12.49 6.91
C THR A 12 -10.14 11.73 6.87
N LYS A 13 -10.09 10.55 7.47
CA LYS A 13 -8.89 9.70 7.47
C LYS A 13 -8.52 9.26 6.07
N VAL A 14 -9.49 8.79 5.29
CA VAL A 14 -9.26 8.35 3.91
C VAL A 14 -8.76 9.50 3.04
N ARG A 15 -9.34 10.69 3.16
CA ARG A 15 -8.89 11.87 2.41
C ARG A 15 -7.46 12.27 2.78
N ALA A 16 -7.11 12.22 4.06
CA ALA A 16 -5.75 12.50 4.51
C ALA A 16 -4.75 11.50 3.94
N MET A 17 -5.13 10.22 3.85
CA MET A 17 -4.29 9.19 3.24
C MET A 17 -4.18 9.37 1.73
N GLN A 18 -5.28 9.69 1.04
CA GLN A 18 -5.28 9.95 -0.41
C GLN A 18 -4.37 11.11 -0.79
N ALA A 19 -4.29 12.15 0.03
CA ALA A 19 -3.44 13.30 -0.22
C ALA A 19 -1.95 12.94 -0.27
N LYS A 20 -1.56 11.82 0.32
CA LYS A 20 -0.17 11.33 0.34
C LYS A 20 0.14 10.34 -0.78
N LEU A 21 -0.86 9.89 -1.52
CA LEU A 21 -0.65 8.92 -2.60
C LEU A 21 0.07 9.56 -3.80
N LEU A 22 0.71 8.71 -4.58
CA LEU A 22 1.32 9.12 -5.83
C LEU A 22 0.24 9.58 -6.82
N ASN A 23 0.55 10.65 -7.56
CA ASN A 23 -0.32 11.17 -8.61
C ASN A 23 0.18 10.74 -10.00
N GLY A 24 -0.55 11.14 -11.06
CA GLY A 24 -0.18 10.79 -12.43
C GLY A 24 1.22 11.26 -12.81
N ARG A 25 1.62 12.43 -12.36
CA ARG A 25 2.96 12.98 -12.61
C ARG A 25 4.05 12.16 -11.94
N ASP A 26 3.81 11.68 -10.72
CA ASP A 26 4.73 10.78 -10.04
C ASP A 26 4.94 9.49 -10.83
N PHE A 27 3.86 8.91 -11.36
CA PHE A 27 3.97 7.70 -12.18
C PHE A 27 4.74 7.94 -13.47
N GLU A 28 4.54 9.07 -14.13
CA GLU A 28 5.31 9.46 -15.31
C GLU A 28 6.80 9.61 -14.98
N ASN A 29 7.10 10.26 -13.87
CA ASN A 29 8.48 10.42 -13.41
C ASN A 29 9.14 9.08 -13.13
N ILE A 30 8.45 8.18 -12.45
CA ILE A 30 8.96 6.84 -12.14
C ILE A 30 9.19 6.03 -13.42
N ALA A 31 8.27 6.12 -14.39
CA ALA A 31 8.39 5.40 -15.65
C ALA A 31 9.63 5.83 -16.47
N ASN A 32 10.12 7.04 -16.27
CA ASN A 32 11.31 7.57 -16.95
C ASN A 32 12.62 7.28 -16.22
N LEU A 33 12.57 6.63 -15.06
CA LEU A 33 13.77 6.25 -14.31
C LEU A 33 14.45 5.04 -14.96
N ARG A 34 15.76 4.93 -14.76
CA ARG A 34 16.60 3.94 -15.46
C ARG A 34 16.63 2.58 -14.79
N ASN A 35 16.49 2.55 -13.48
CA ASN A 35 16.69 1.32 -12.70
C ASN A 35 15.93 1.35 -11.37
N VAL A 36 15.93 0.24 -10.66
CA VAL A 36 15.26 0.10 -9.38
C VAL A 36 15.84 1.00 -8.29
N PRO A 37 17.17 1.17 -8.14
CA PRO A 37 17.71 2.11 -7.15
C PRO A 37 17.22 3.54 -7.31
N GLU A 38 17.09 4.04 -8.53
CA GLU A 38 16.54 5.37 -8.78
C GLU A 38 15.07 5.47 -8.36
N ALA A 39 14.29 4.42 -8.60
CA ALA A 39 12.89 4.36 -8.17
C ALA A 39 12.78 4.39 -6.64
N ILE A 40 13.66 3.70 -5.93
CA ILE A 40 13.70 3.71 -4.47
C ILE A 40 14.03 5.11 -3.95
N GLU A 41 15.04 5.76 -4.51
CA GLU A 41 15.39 7.14 -4.13
C GLU A 41 14.23 8.11 -4.38
N TYR A 42 13.50 7.94 -5.49
CA TYR A 42 12.31 8.73 -5.77
C TYR A 42 11.23 8.53 -4.69
N LEU A 43 10.97 7.29 -4.32
CA LEU A 43 9.95 6.94 -3.32
C LEU A 43 10.35 7.39 -1.90
N LYS A 44 11.63 7.48 -1.60
CA LYS A 44 12.12 8.02 -0.31
C LYS A 44 11.70 9.47 -0.08
N GLU A 45 11.46 10.22 -1.14
CA GLU A 45 11.01 11.61 -1.04
C GLU A 45 9.49 11.73 -0.87
N LYS A 46 8.76 10.64 -0.96
CA LYS A 46 7.29 10.64 -0.87
C LYS A 46 6.82 10.27 0.54
N PRO A 47 5.92 11.10 1.14
CA PRO A 47 5.48 10.89 2.53
C PRO A 47 4.86 9.51 2.80
N ALA A 48 4.16 8.94 1.81
CA ALA A 48 3.53 7.64 1.96
C ALA A 48 4.51 6.47 2.01
N TYR A 49 5.71 6.63 1.44
CA TYR A 49 6.65 5.54 1.22
C TYR A 49 8.00 5.72 1.92
N VAL A 50 8.31 6.91 2.40
CA VAL A 50 9.64 7.23 2.97
C VAL A 50 10.08 6.23 4.03
N ARG A 51 9.22 5.92 5.00
CA ARG A 51 9.58 5.02 6.09
C ARG A 51 9.81 3.57 5.65
N TYR A 52 9.15 3.15 4.57
CA TYR A 52 9.35 1.81 4.01
C TYR A 52 10.66 1.73 3.23
N MET A 53 10.95 2.75 2.47
CA MET A 53 12.15 2.78 1.61
C MET A 53 13.43 3.02 2.39
N GLU A 54 13.38 3.76 3.50
CA GLU A 54 14.54 3.99 4.38
C GLU A 54 15.03 2.73 5.07
N GLN A 55 14.16 1.74 5.23
CA GLN A 55 14.50 0.49 5.90
C GLN A 55 15.12 -0.55 4.95
N ILE A 56 15.17 -0.27 3.65
CA ILE A 56 15.68 -1.22 2.67
C ILE A 56 17.21 -1.13 2.63
N ASP A 57 17.87 -2.27 2.83
CA ASP A 57 19.31 -2.39 2.61
C ASP A 57 19.62 -2.31 1.11
N VAL A 58 20.69 -1.63 0.76
CA VAL A 58 21.15 -1.49 -0.65
C VAL A 58 21.34 -2.85 -1.31
N SER A 59 21.76 -3.87 -0.57
CA SER A 59 21.89 -5.24 -1.07
C SER A 59 20.58 -5.88 -1.51
N LEU A 60 19.45 -5.32 -1.05
CA LEU A 60 18.11 -5.81 -1.37
C LEU A 60 17.38 -4.95 -2.42
N TYR A 61 18.12 -4.11 -3.13
CA TYR A 61 17.56 -3.21 -4.15
C TYR A 61 17.21 -3.98 -5.44
N HIS A 62 16.26 -4.89 -5.36
CA HIS A 62 15.71 -5.54 -6.54
C HIS A 62 14.19 -5.54 -6.50
N ARG A 63 13.60 -5.71 -7.67
CA ARG A 63 12.16 -5.59 -7.90
C ARG A 63 11.31 -6.41 -6.92
N GLY A 64 11.66 -7.65 -6.68
CA GLY A 64 10.88 -8.54 -5.81
C GLY A 64 10.75 -8.03 -4.38
N ASN A 65 11.82 -7.47 -3.82
CA ASN A 65 11.80 -6.90 -2.49
C ASN A 65 10.98 -5.62 -2.42
N ILE A 66 11.06 -4.79 -3.46
CA ILE A 66 10.29 -3.54 -3.54
C ILE A 66 8.78 -3.85 -3.61
N GLU A 67 8.40 -4.78 -4.45
CA GLU A 67 6.99 -5.21 -4.55
C GLU A 67 6.45 -5.71 -3.21
N LYS A 68 7.24 -6.51 -2.50
CA LYS A 68 6.89 -7.02 -1.18
C LYS A 68 6.62 -5.89 -0.18
N ILE A 69 7.46 -4.87 -0.18
CA ILE A 69 7.33 -3.71 0.70
C ILE A 69 6.12 -2.87 0.32
N LEU A 70 5.84 -2.70 -0.96
CA LEU A 70 4.67 -1.98 -1.43
C LEU A 70 3.37 -2.71 -1.02
N TYR A 71 3.33 -4.04 -1.08
CA TYR A 71 2.21 -4.80 -0.54
C TYR A 71 2.07 -4.63 0.96
N GLN A 72 3.17 -4.58 1.70
CA GLN A 72 3.14 -4.31 3.13
C GLN A 72 2.55 -2.93 3.42
N SER A 73 2.90 -1.91 2.63
CA SER A 73 2.34 -0.57 2.78
C SER A 73 0.82 -0.55 2.54
N LEU A 74 0.36 -1.30 1.56
CA LEU A 74 -1.08 -1.43 1.27
C LEU A 74 -1.82 -2.08 2.44
N PHE A 75 -1.27 -3.13 3.01
CA PHE A 75 -1.83 -3.79 4.19
C PHE A 75 -1.88 -2.84 5.40
N ASP A 76 -0.84 -2.08 5.62
CA ASP A 76 -0.79 -1.09 6.71
C ASP A 76 -1.85 0.00 6.53
N ASP A 77 -2.03 0.47 5.31
CA ASP A 77 -3.06 1.47 4.98
C ASP A 77 -4.46 0.92 5.24
N TYR A 78 -4.72 -0.33 4.82
CA TYR A 78 -5.97 -1.01 5.11
C TYR A 78 -6.22 -1.11 6.62
N THR A 79 -5.21 -1.48 7.39
CA THR A 79 -5.30 -1.58 8.85
C THR A 79 -5.64 -0.25 9.50
N ARG A 80 -5.06 0.84 9.00
CA ARG A 80 -5.37 2.19 9.48
C ARG A 80 -6.82 2.57 9.18
N ILE A 81 -7.29 2.33 7.98
CA ILE A 81 -8.69 2.58 7.60
C ILE A 81 -9.62 1.76 8.47
N PHE A 82 -9.31 0.48 8.66
CA PHE A 82 -10.12 -0.44 9.45
C PHE A 82 -10.29 0.05 10.90
N ARG A 83 -9.26 0.61 11.50
CA ARG A 83 -9.32 1.16 12.87
C ARG A 83 -10.32 2.31 13.01
N PHE A 84 -10.53 3.09 11.98
CA PHE A 84 -11.45 4.23 11.97
C PHE A 84 -12.86 3.86 11.53
N ALA A 85 -13.09 2.62 11.13
CA ALA A 85 -14.37 2.15 10.62
C ALA A 85 -15.30 1.69 11.75
N GLY A 86 -16.60 1.94 11.61
CA GLY A 86 -17.63 1.37 12.45
C GLY A 86 -17.91 -0.09 12.09
N MET A 87 -18.80 -0.75 12.84
CA MET A 87 -19.07 -2.19 12.67
C MET A 87 -19.54 -2.55 11.25
N GLU A 88 -20.47 -1.78 10.71
CA GLU A 88 -21.01 -2.03 9.35
C GLU A 88 -19.94 -1.79 8.28
N GLN A 89 -19.15 -0.75 8.45
CA GLN A 89 -18.04 -0.43 7.56
C GLN A 89 -16.96 -1.50 7.62
N LYS A 90 -16.66 -2.05 8.80
CA LYS A 90 -15.71 -3.14 8.97
C LYS A 90 -16.16 -4.41 8.25
N LYS A 91 -17.45 -4.73 8.26
CA LYS A 91 -17.99 -5.86 7.49
C LYS A 91 -17.76 -5.67 6.00
N PHE A 92 -18.05 -4.48 5.48
CA PHE A 92 -17.80 -4.13 4.09
C PHE A 92 -16.31 -4.21 3.74
N LEU A 93 -15.44 -3.64 4.57
CA LEU A 93 -14.00 -3.65 4.34
C LEU A 93 -13.42 -5.05 4.34
N LYS A 94 -13.88 -5.93 5.24
CA LYS A 94 -13.46 -7.34 5.24
C LYS A 94 -13.84 -8.04 3.94
N LEU A 95 -15.04 -7.78 3.44
CA LEU A 95 -15.50 -8.36 2.20
C LEU A 95 -14.69 -7.85 1.00
N TYR A 96 -14.43 -6.55 0.97
CA TYR A 96 -13.61 -5.92 -0.06
C TYR A 96 -12.16 -6.43 -0.04
N TRP A 97 -11.60 -6.61 1.16
CA TRP A 97 -10.23 -7.09 1.35
C TRP A 97 -10.03 -8.55 0.93
N LYS A 98 -11.07 -9.37 0.93
CA LYS A 98 -10.99 -10.76 0.44
C LYS A 98 -10.41 -10.86 -0.96
N ARG A 99 -10.68 -9.89 -1.79
CA ARG A 99 -10.12 -9.81 -3.14
C ARG A 99 -8.59 -9.76 -3.11
N TYR A 100 -8.03 -8.95 -2.23
CA TYR A 100 -6.58 -8.85 -2.05
C TYR A 100 -5.99 -10.08 -1.39
N GLU A 101 -6.70 -10.70 -0.46
CA GLU A 101 -6.28 -11.97 0.15
C GLU A 101 -6.16 -13.07 -0.91
N ILE A 102 -7.12 -13.15 -1.82
CA ILE A 102 -7.10 -14.12 -2.92
C ILE A 102 -5.90 -13.86 -3.84
N ASP A 103 -5.67 -12.61 -4.19
CA ASP A 103 -4.53 -12.23 -5.03
C ASP A 103 -3.19 -12.56 -4.36
N LEU A 104 -3.09 -12.32 -3.06
CA LEU A 104 -1.90 -12.66 -2.28
C LEU A 104 -1.69 -14.17 -2.21
N ILE A 105 -2.74 -14.94 -1.96
CA ILE A 105 -2.68 -16.40 -1.96
C ILE A 105 -2.23 -16.93 -3.32
N ASN A 106 -2.78 -16.41 -4.41
CA ASN A 106 -2.37 -16.76 -5.77
C ASN A 106 -0.90 -16.45 -6.02
N TYR A 107 -0.42 -15.32 -5.55
CA TYR A 107 0.98 -14.94 -5.65
C TYR A 107 1.88 -15.93 -4.89
N CYS A 108 1.52 -16.27 -3.65
CA CYS A 108 2.25 -17.24 -2.85
C CYS A 108 2.27 -18.64 -3.51
N LEU A 109 1.13 -19.07 -4.07
CA LEU A 109 1.04 -20.35 -4.78
C LEU A 109 1.94 -20.37 -6.02
N ARG A 110 2.00 -19.28 -6.76
CA ARG A 110 2.94 -19.20 -7.91
C ARG A 110 4.38 -19.34 -7.48
N ILE A 111 4.77 -18.70 -6.38
CA ILE A 111 6.13 -18.84 -5.85
C ILE A 111 6.42 -20.28 -5.50
N VAL A 112 5.51 -20.94 -4.77
CA VAL A 112 5.70 -22.33 -4.31
C VAL A 112 5.79 -23.30 -5.49
N PHE A 113 4.90 -23.17 -6.48
CA PHE A 113 4.83 -24.13 -7.59
C PHE A 113 5.84 -23.84 -8.71
N ASN A 114 6.28 -22.61 -8.86
CA ASN A 114 7.24 -22.24 -9.90
C ASN A 114 8.68 -22.10 -9.39
N HIS A 115 8.92 -22.41 -8.13
CA HIS A 115 10.26 -22.36 -7.51
C HIS A 115 10.96 -20.99 -7.62
N TYR A 116 10.20 -19.94 -7.53
CA TYR A 116 10.77 -18.59 -7.49
C TYR A 116 11.35 -18.25 -6.12
#